data_1da369c5540aa92a75dd4fe11a70b2fe
#
_entry.id   1da369c5540aa92a75dd4fe11a70b2fe
#
_cell.length_a   1.000
_cell.length_b   1.000
_cell.length_c   1.000
_cell.angle_alpha   90.00
_cell.angle_beta   90.00
_cell.angle_gamma   90.00
#
_symmetry.space_group_name_H-M   'P 1'
#
loop_
_entity.id
_entity.type
_entity.pdbx_description
1 polymer ?
#
loop_
_entity_poly.entity_id
_entity_poly.type
_entity_poly.pdbx_seq_one_letter_code
_entity_poly.pdbx_strand_id
1 'polypeptide(L)'
;MTYKDKVAAITKQFRQTVENKYNIIEMKLFGSFARGDYSKTSDIDLMVRLSKVDRNIEEDLFNIAYDLELEYDCVIDVIVLPQNFDNDIMIYQNVQKEGIAI
;
A
#
# COMPACT_ATOMS: atom_id res chain seq x y z
N MET A 1 -4.06 -11.34 -18.03
CA MET A 1 -3.61 -11.08 -16.64
C MET A 1 -4.79 -11.23 -15.68
N THR A 2 -4.65 -12.08 -14.69
CA THR A 2 -5.68 -12.23 -13.65
C THR A 2 -5.61 -11.04 -12.68
N TYR A 3 -6.66 -10.85 -11.88
CA TYR A 3 -6.64 -9.82 -10.84
C TYR A 3 -5.48 -10.06 -9.87
N LYS A 4 -5.24 -11.30 -9.50
CA LYS A 4 -4.13 -11.66 -8.61
C LYS A 4 -2.77 -11.28 -9.22
N ASP A 5 -2.57 -11.54 -10.50
CA ASP A 5 -1.34 -11.14 -11.21
C ASP A 5 -1.19 -9.63 -11.26
N LYS A 6 -2.29 -8.94 -11.48
CA LYS A 6 -2.34 -7.47 -11.51
C LYS A 6 -1.92 -6.89 -10.16
N VAL A 7 -2.46 -7.42 -9.07
CA VAL A 7 -2.11 -6.97 -7.71
C VAL A 7 -0.63 -7.23 -7.44
N ALA A 8 -0.11 -8.39 -7.82
CA ALA A 8 1.31 -8.73 -7.64
C ALA A 8 2.22 -7.77 -8.39
N ALA A 9 1.87 -7.43 -9.64
CA ALA A 9 2.65 -6.48 -10.44
C ALA A 9 2.64 -5.07 -9.84
N ILE A 10 1.47 -4.61 -9.40
CA ILE A 10 1.31 -3.28 -8.80
C ILE A 10 2.10 -3.17 -7.50
N THR A 11 1.97 -4.14 -6.61
CA THR A 11 2.65 -4.11 -5.32
C THR A 11 4.16 -4.14 -5.49
N LYS A 12 4.65 -4.93 -6.44
CA LYS A 12 6.09 -4.98 -6.74
C LYS A 12 6.61 -3.65 -7.26
N GLN A 13 5.92 -3.03 -8.22
CA GLN A 13 6.34 -1.76 -8.79
C GLN A 13 6.26 -0.64 -7.76
N PHE A 14 5.19 -0.60 -6.97
CA PHE A 14 5.03 0.39 -5.92
C PHE A 14 6.17 0.28 -4.91
N ARG A 15 6.45 -0.92 -4.42
CA ARG A 15 7.53 -1.14 -3.48
C ARG A 15 8.89 -0.72 -4.04
N GLN A 16 9.20 -1.13 -5.26
CA GLN A 16 10.48 -0.79 -5.89
C GLN A 16 10.67 0.72 -6.04
N THR A 17 9.63 1.42 -6.46
CA THR A 17 9.70 2.87 -6.62
C THR A 17 9.88 3.57 -5.28
N VAL A 18 9.14 3.15 -4.26
CA VAL A 18 9.21 3.76 -2.93
C VAL A 18 10.56 3.47 -2.26
N GLU A 19 11.04 2.23 -2.30
CA GLU A 19 12.30 1.87 -1.64
C GLU A 19 13.52 2.51 -2.27
N ASN A 20 13.44 2.90 -3.55
CA ASN A 20 14.51 3.63 -4.19
C ASN A 20 14.63 5.08 -3.69
N LYS A 21 13.58 5.60 -3.07
CA LYS A 21 13.52 6.99 -2.61
C LYS A 21 13.51 7.12 -1.10
N TYR A 22 12.93 6.16 -0.39
CA TYR A 22 12.65 6.27 1.04
C TYR A 22 13.00 4.98 1.76
N ASN A 23 13.25 5.11 3.06
CA ASN A 23 13.51 3.94 3.91
C ASN A 23 12.19 3.34 4.39
N ILE A 24 11.84 2.19 3.85
CA ILE A 24 10.62 1.47 4.23
C ILE A 24 10.90 0.65 5.47
N ILE A 25 10.10 0.86 6.52
CA ILE A 25 10.14 0.03 7.72
C ILE A 25 9.23 -1.17 7.54
N GLU A 26 8.05 -0.93 6.96
CA GLU A 26 7.03 -1.97 6.82
C GLU A 26 6.13 -1.62 5.65
N MET A 27 5.73 -2.61 4.89
CA MET A 27 4.73 -2.46 3.84
C MET A 27 3.84 -3.68 3.84
N LYS A 28 2.52 -3.45 3.81
CA LYS A 28 1.54 -4.52 3.82
C LYS A 28 0.41 -4.26 2.85
N LEU A 29 -0.06 -5.35 2.27
CA LEU A 29 -1.29 -5.38 1.49
C LEU A 29 -2.40 -5.84 2.45
N PHE A 30 -3.51 -5.11 2.51
CA PHE A 30 -4.61 -5.45 3.41
C PHE A 30 -5.95 -5.31 2.68
N GLY A 31 -7.05 -5.33 3.42
CA GLY A 31 -8.39 -5.20 2.86
C GLY A 31 -8.88 -6.48 2.18
N SER A 32 -9.76 -6.33 1.20
CA SER A 32 -10.45 -7.46 0.59
C SER A 32 -9.53 -8.48 -0.06
N PHE A 33 -8.45 -8.03 -0.70
CA PHE A 33 -7.51 -8.95 -1.31
C PHE A 33 -6.83 -9.84 -0.27
N ALA A 34 -6.37 -9.23 0.83
CA ALA A 34 -5.69 -9.98 1.90
C ALA A 34 -6.65 -10.96 2.59
N ARG A 35 -7.93 -10.60 2.72
CA ARG A 35 -8.94 -11.50 3.32
C ARG A 35 -9.40 -12.61 2.35
N GLY A 36 -9.15 -12.45 1.05
CA GLY A 36 -9.58 -13.43 0.05
C GLY A 36 -11.00 -13.23 -0.46
N ASP A 37 -11.68 -12.15 -0.07
CA ASP A 37 -13.05 -11.86 -0.49
C ASP A 37 -13.13 -10.79 -1.58
N TYR A 38 -12.07 -10.65 -2.37
CA TYR A 38 -11.98 -9.65 -3.42
C TYR A 38 -12.74 -10.05 -4.69
N SER A 39 -13.07 -9.04 -5.51
CA SER A 39 -13.59 -9.20 -6.87
C SER A 39 -12.63 -8.51 -7.85
N LYS A 40 -12.94 -8.60 -9.14
CA LYS A 40 -12.14 -7.93 -10.21
C LYS A 40 -12.08 -6.42 -10.05
N THR A 41 -13.04 -5.84 -9.35
CA THR A 41 -13.18 -4.39 -9.19
C THR A 41 -12.85 -3.93 -7.78
N SER A 42 -12.34 -4.81 -6.93
CA SER A 42 -11.94 -4.44 -5.58
C SER A 42 -10.78 -3.47 -5.60
N ASP A 43 -10.78 -2.54 -4.65
CA ASP A 43 -9.66 -1.62 -4.43
C ASP A 43 -8.47 -2.41 -3.91
N ILE A 44 -7.28 -1.88 -4.18
CA ILE A 44 -6.02 -2.42 -3.66
C ILE A 44 -5.61 -1.54 -2.49
N ASP A 45 -5.54 -2.13 -1.29
CA ASP A 45 -5.27 -1.39 -0.06
C ASP A 45 -3.85 -1.67 0.40
N LEU A 46 -3.03 -0.60 0.47
CA LEU A 46 -1.62 -0.69 0.86
C LEU A 46 -1.35 0.17 2.09
N MET A 47 -0.57 -0.36 3.02
CA MET A 47 -0.05 0.40 4.14
C MET A 47 1.47 0.45 4.02
N VAL A 48 2.04 1.64 4.14
CA VAL A 48 3.48 1.87 4.10
C VAL A 48 3.89 2.62 5.36
N ARG A 49 4.86 2.06 6.07
CA ARG A 49 5.45 2.71 7.23
C ARG A 49 6.88 3.09 6.86
N LEU A 50 7.18 4.39 6.97
CA LEU A 50 8.49 4.94 6.60
C LEU A 50 9.20 5.48 7.82
N SER A 51 10.53 5.53 7.77
CA SER A 51 11.35 6.09 8.85
C SER A 51 11.06 7.58 9.06
N LYS A 52 10.65 8.28 8.01
CA LYS A 52 10.29 9.69 8.05
C LYS A 52 9.12 9.94 7.12
N VAL A 53 8.14 10.71 7.58
CA VAL A 53 6.99 11.14 6.76
C VAL A 53 6.76 12.62 7.00
N ASP A 54 6.65 13.36 5.92
CA ASP A 54 6.15 14.72 5.91
C ASP A 54 5.14 14.84 4.77
N ARG A 55 4.55 16.02 4.60
CA ARG A 55 3.53 16.23 3.58
C ARG A 55 4.05 15.96 2.17
N ASN A 56 5.28 16.36 1.87
CA ASN A 56 5.87 16.18 0.56
C ASN A 56 6.09 14.69 0.25
N ILE A 57 6.55 13.93 1.22
CA ILE A 57 6.75 12.48 1.08
C ILE A 57 5.40 11.80 0.89
N GLU A 58 4.40 12.16 1.67
CA GLU A 58 3.06 11.59 1.55
C GLU A 58 2.46 11.86 0.17
N GLU A 59 2.56 13.10 -0.32
CA GLU A 59 2.09 13.46 -1.65
C GLU A 59 2.83 12.68 -2.75
N ASP A 60 4.13 12.46 -2.59
CA ASP A 60 4.90 11.69 -3.55
C ASP A 60 4.41 10.24 -3.63
N LEU A 61 4.13 9.61 -2.48
CA LEU A 61 3.59 8.26 -2.46
C LEU A 61 2.20 8.18 -3.11
N PHE A 62 1.36 9.17 -2.88
CA PHE A 62 0.06 9.24 -3.53
C PHE A 62 0.19 9.41 -5.05
N ASN A 63 1.17 10.19 -5.52
CA ASN A 63 1.45 10.34 -6.94
C ASN A 63 1.96 9.05 -7.57
N ILE A 64 2.82 8.33 -6.88
CA ILE A 64 3.30 7.02 -7.34
C ILE A 64 2.13 6.04 -7.48
N ALA A 65 1.24 6.00 -6.49
CA ALA A 65 0.04 5.17 -6.55
C ALA A 65 -0.88 5.60 -7.70
N TYR A 66 -1.06 6.89 -7.89
CA TYR A 66 -1.92 7.43 -8.97
C TYR A 66 -1.40 7.01 -10.35
N ASP A 67 -0.10 7.07 -10.58
CA ASP A 67 0.49 6.63 -11.84
C ASP A 67 0.18 5.17 -12.12
N LEU A 68 0.24 4.33 -11.08
CA LEU A 68 -0.10 2.91 -11.20
C LEU A 68 -1.59 2.69 -11.43
N GLU A 69 -2.44 3.50 -10.79
CA GLU A 69 -3.88 3.44 -11.03
C GLU A 69 -4.21 3.69 -12.51
N LEU A 70 -3.55 4.67 -13.12
CA LEU A 70 -3.72 4.98 -14.54
C LEU A 70 -3.19 3.86 -15.44
N GLU A 71 -2.04 3.30 -15.09
CA GLU A 71 -1.41 2.24 -15.89
C GLU A 71 -2.23 0.94 -15.86
N TYR A 72 -2.77 0.59 -14.72
CA TYR A 72 -3.45 -0.69 -14.51
C TYR A 72 -4.97 -0.61 -14.46
N ASP A 73 -5.52 0.60 -14.60
CA ASP A 73 -6.98 0.83 -14.55
C ASP A 73 -7.60 0.22 -13.28
N CYS A 74 -7.20 0.75 -12.14
CA CYS A 74 -7.67 0.28 -10.83
C CYS A 74 -7.65 1.40 -9.81
N VAL A 75 -8.14 1.13 -8.62
CA VAL A 75 -8.09 2.05 -7.48
C VAL A 75 -7.11 1.51 -6.45
N ILE A 76 -6.19 2.34 -6.01
CA ILE A 76 -5.18 2.00 -5.01
C ILE A 76 -5.32 2.97 -3.83
N ASP A 77 -5.67 2.44 -2.67
CA ASP A 77 -5.73 3.21 -1.43
C ASP A 77 -4.43 3.00 -0.66
N VAL A 78 -3.74 4.09 -0.35
CA VAL A 78 -2.47 4.04 0.36
C VAL A 78 -2.59 4.74 1.69
N ILE A 79 -2.18 4.04 2.75
CA ILE A 79 -2.03 4.62 4.08
C ILE A 79 -0.54 4.76 4.34
N VAL A 80 -0.09 5.99 4.65
CA VAL A 80 1.32 6.28 4.92
C VAL A 80 1.46 6.62 6.40
N LEU A 81 2.31 5.89 7.10
CA LEU A 81 2.53 6.06 8.52
C LEU A 81 4.00 6.35 8.82
N PRO A 82 4.28 7.30 9.76
CA PRO A 82 5.65 7.54 10.21
C PRO A 82 6.11 6.44 11.17
N GLN A 83 7.39 6.42 11.46
CA GLN A 83 7.95 5.47 12.44
C GLN A 83 7.29 5.63 13.81
N ASN A 84 7.09 6.86 14.24
CA ASN A 84 6.51 7.18 15.54
C ASN A 84 5.03 7.53 15.38
N PHE A 85 4.17 6.55 15.39
CA PHE A 85 2.73 6.75 15.42
C PHE A 85 2.12 5.91 16.55
N ASP A 86 0.87 6.19 16.88
CA ASP A 86 0.15 5.46 17.92
C ASP A 86 -0.22 4.06 17.41
N ASN A 87 0.41 3.03 17.96
CA ASN A 87 0.17 1.64 17.59
C ASN A 87 -1.26 1.17 17.95
N ASP A 88 -1.99 1.93 18.76
CA ASP A 88 -3.36 1.60 19.13
C ASP A 88 -4.38 2.09 18.11
N ILE A 89 -3.94 2.75 17.03
CA ILE A 89 -4.85 3.14 15.95
C ILE A 89 -5.49 1.89 15.37
N MET A 90 -6.83 1.89 15.31
CA MET A 90 -7.60 0.72 14.88
C MET A 90 -7.20 0.23 13.50
N ILE A 91 -6.97 1.14 12.54
CA ILE A 91 -6.59 0.75 11.18
C ILE A 91 -5.27 -0.01 11.16
N TYR A 92 -4.31 0.40 11.98
CA TYR A 92 -3.02 -0.29 12.08
C TYR A 92 -3.19 -1.68 12.68
N GLN A 93 -3.99 -1.81 13.72
CA GLN A 93 -4.28 -3.11 14.34
C GLN A 93 -4.93 -4.07 13.33
N ASN A 94 -5.87 -3.58 12.54
CA ASN A 94 -6.52 -4.36 11.50
C ASN A 94 -5.53 -4.80 10.41
N VAL A 95 -4.64 -3.91 9.99
CA VAL A 95 -3.60 -4.22 9.02
C VAL A 95 -2.66 -5.29 9.54
N GLN A 96 -2.25 -5.20 10.81
CA GLN A 96 -1.37 -6.21 11.41
C GLN A 96 -2.05 -7.58 11.48
N LYS A 97 -3.35 -7.60 11.71
CA LYS A 97 -4.13 -8.82 11.86
C LYS A 97 -4.43 -9.50 10.52
N GLU A 98 -4.75 -8.72 9.49
CA GLU A 98 -5.21 -9.23 8.20
C GLU A 98 -4.16 -9.10 7.09
N GLY A 99 -3.19 -8.22 7.25
CA GLY A 99 -2.28 -7.82 6.19
C GLY A 99 -1.28 -8.87 5.78
N ILE A 100 -0.87 -8.80 4.52
CA ILE A 100 0.17 -9.63 3.92
C ILE A 100 1.40 -8.75 3.72
N ALA A 101 2.53 -9.16 4.28
CA ALA A 101 3.79 -8.45 4.09
C ALA A 101 4.23 -8.51 2.62
N ILE A 102 4.67 -7.38 2.09
CA ILE A 102 5.12 -7.28 0.70
C ILE A 102 6.43 -6.50 0.60
#